data_f906847a930bb01601e1091b7c19816a
#
_entry.id   f906847a930bb01601e1091b7c19816a
#
_cell.length_a   1.000
_cell.length_b   1.000
_cell.length_c   1.000
_cell.angle_alpha   90.00
_cell.angle_beta   90.00
_cell.angle_gamma   90.00
#
_symmetry.space_group_name_H-M   'P 1'
#
loop_
_entity.id
_entity.type
_entity.pdbx_description
1 polymer ?
#
loop_
_entity_poly.entity_id
_entity_poly.type
_entity_poly.pdbx_seq_one_letter_code
_entity_poly.pdbx_strand_id
1 'polypeptide(L)'
;NTGYSFGPHLHLDVFETETGDYIDPMPFFKKNLKDTRAPKADGIMLFPQPGKGVVGGSQENKTILPNTERPVEAWGIIGAGIKAYDYMDGVSNHYGVYSVVLAVDGIEVFRSTVDRFSQEENRMINSWTHGQYMKSFIDPGNTLRLLKASNNNRGLITIDEERDYQFQYTLKDAFGNTSRYHFTVRGKKQPVEPLNHREKYYFAWDKTNYLQEPGLSLVVPKGMLYDNVPLQYQVKADSGAVAFTYQLNDKPVSLHAGCELRIGLRRKPVADTTKYYVARVTPKGTKYSVGGTYEDGFMKASIRELGTYTVAVDTVPPEIIPVNKNLWGRNGKIVYRLKDEGTGIASYHGTIDGEYALFGRPNIVKSYWECVLDPKHVKKGGKHIVEMTVTDACGNQTVSKETFVW
;
A
#
# COMPACT_ATOMS: atom_id res chain seq x y z
N ASN A 1 -15.63 -9.02 6.15
CA ASN A 1 -14.44 -8.98 5.29
C ASN A 1 -13.86 -7.57 5.29
N THR A 2 -12.76 -7.39 5.97
CA THR A 2 -11.98 -6.16 5.99
C THR A 2 -10.80 -6.35 5.05
N GLY A 3 -10.75 -5.63 3.93
CA GLY A 3 -9.65 -5.69 2.98
C GLY A 3 -10.08 -5.84 1.53
N TYR A 4 -9.13 -5.71 0.63
CA TYR A 4 -9.30 -5.94 -0.80
C TYR A 4 -9.22 -7.44 -1.11
N SER A 5 -10.23 -7.97 -1.79
CA SER A 5 -10.25 -9.34 -2.30
C SER A 5 -10.84 -9.36 -3.71
N PHE A 6 -10.20 -10.05 -4.62
CA PHE A 6 -10.70 -10.24 -6.00
C PHE A 6 -11.66 -11.43 -6.13
N GLY A 7 -11.94 -12.15 -5.04
CA GLY A 7 -12.86 -13.27 -4.98
C GLY A 7 -12.80 -13.99 -3.63
N PRO A 8 -13.68 -14.98 -3.40
CA PRO A 8 -13.65 -15.80 -2.20
C PRO A 8 -12.31 -16.53 -2.09
N HIS A 9 -11.61 -16.39 -0.96
CA HIS A 9 -10.40 -17.10 -0.65
C HIS A 9 -10.23 -17.27 0.86
N LEU A 10 -9.37 -18.20 1.25
CA LEU A 10 -9.03 -18.47 2.63
C LEU A 10 -7.66 -17.86 2.96
N HIS A 11 -7.57 -17.18 4.09
CA HIS A 11 -6.31 -16.79 4.69
C HIS A 11 -5.91 -17.80 5.74
N LEU A 12 -4.64 -18.15 5.77
CA LEU A 12 -4.02 -18.94 6.82
C LEU A 12 -2.82 -18.17 7.35
N ASP A 13 -2.91 -17.75 8.59
CA ASP A 13 -1.81 -17.12 9.32
C ASP A 13 -1.36 -18.06 10.44
N VAL A 14 -0.06 -18.22 10.59
CA VAL A 14 0.55 -18.98 11.68
C VAL A 14 1.28 -18.02 12.59
N PHE A 15 0.97 -18.10 13.88
CA PHE A 15 1.56 -17.23 14.90
C PHE A 15 2.30 -18.05 15.94
N GLU A 16 3.42 -17.54 16.39
CA GLU A 16 4.03 -18.01 17.62
C GLU A 16 3.26 -17.47 18.83
N THR A 17 2.78 -18.34 19.69
CA THR A 17 1.88 -17.96 20.80
C THR A 17 2.56 -17.10 21.87
N GLU A 18 3.87 -17.25 22.06
CA GLU A 18 4.62 -16.52 23.07
C GLU A 18 4.93 -15.07 22.66
N THR A 19 5.28 -14.85 21.38
CA THR A 19 5.71 -13.55 20.87
C THR A 19 4.63 -12.83 20.05
N GLY A 20 3.64 -13.58 19.52
CA GLY A 20 2.67 -13.06 18.57
C GLY A 20 3.24 -12.80 17.16
N ASP A 21 4.46 -13.24 16.89
CA ASP A 21 5.07 -13.09 15.58
C ASP A 21 4.36 -13.95 14.53
N TYR A 22 4.19 -13.40 13.34
CA TYR A 22 3.87 -14.19 12.16
C TYR A 22 5.07 -15.04 11.78
N ILE A 23 4.84 -16.31 11.51
CA ILE A 23 5.89 -17.25 11.08
C ILE A 23 5.51 -17.88 9.75
N ASP A 24 6.53 -18.23 8.95
CA ASP A 24 6.34 -18.92 7.67
C ASP A 24 5.55 -20.23 7.89
N PRO A 25 4.38 -20.41 7.27
CA PRO A 25 3.58 -21.61 7.38
C PRO A 25 4.20 -22.84 6.68
N MET A 26 5.11 -22.63 5.72
CA MET A 26 5.64 -23.71 4.87
C MET A 26 6.28 -24.87 5.64
N PRO A 27 7.04 -24.67 6.73
CA PRO A 27 7.58 -25.77 7.53
C PRO A 27 6.52 -26.77 8.03
N PHE A 28 5.28 -26.31 8.27
CA PHE A 28 4.18 -27.16 8.75
C PHE A 28 3.54 -27.99 7.63
N PHE A 29 3.59 -27.49 6.39
CA PHE A 29 2.93 -28.11 5.22
C PHE A 29 3.87 -28.80 4.27
N LYS A 30 5.17 -28.56 4.36
CA LYS A 30 6.20 -29.05 3.44
C LYS A 30 6.15 -30.56 3.20
N LYS A 31 5.77 -31.37 4.21
CA LYS A 31 5.63 -32.82 4.07
C LYS A 31 4.50 -33.24 3.11
N ASN A 32 3.50 -32.40 2.94
CA ASN A 32 2.29 -32.67 2.15
C ASN A 32 2.31 -31.96 0.78
N LEU A 33 3.32 -31.14 0.54
CA LEU A 33 3.48 -30.37 -0.70
C LEU A 33 4.74 -30.83 -1.42
N LYS A 34 4.72 -30.72 -2.73
CA LYS A 34 5.89 -30.98 -3.57
C LYS A 34 6.19 -29.73 -4.37
N ASP A 35 7.46 -29.35 -4.40
CA ASP A 35 7.95 -28.29 -5.25
C ASP A 35 9.37 -28.58 -5.73
N THR A 36 9.54 -28.50 -7.06
CA THR A 36 10.81 -28.71 -7.75
C THR A 36 11.22 -27.50 -8.59
N ARG A 37 10.43 -26.42 -8.50
CA ARG A 37 10.62 -25.20 -9.30
C ARG A 37 11.41 -24.17 -8.53
N ALA A 38 12.57 -23.78 -9.05
CA ALA A 38 13.35 -22.71 -8.46
C ALA A 38 12.73 -21.32 -8.76
N PRO A 39 12.89 -20.35 -7.83
CA PRO A 39 12.44 -18.97 -8.04
C PRO A 39 13.03 -18.35 -9.31
N LYS A 40 12.28 -17.45 -9.95
CA LYS A 40 12.71 -16.74 -11.17
C LYS A 40 12.80 -15.24 -10.95
N ALA A 41 13.88 -14.64 -11.47
CA ALA A 41 14.01 -13.19 -11.55
C ALA A 41 13.52 -12.67 -12.90
N ASP A 42 12.72 -11.59 -12.86
CA ASP A 42 12.21 -10.90 -14.04
C ASP A 42 12.97 -9.60 -14.35
N GLY A 43 13.68 -9.05 -13.36
CA GLY A 43 14.42 -7.81 -13.53
C GLY A 43 15.32 -7.49 -12.34
N ILE A 44 16.33 -6.67 -12.60
CA ILE A 44 17.22 -6.09 -11.58
C ILE A 44 17.12 -4.58 -11.70
N MET A 45 17.14 -3.88 -10.58
CA MET A 45 17.16 -2.43 -10.53
C MET A 45 18.38 -1.96 -9.75
N LEU A 46 19.11 -1.00 -10.31
CA LEU A 46 20.20 -0.31 -9.63
C LEU A 46 19.70 1.04 -9.13
N PHE A 47 20.05 1.38 -7.91
CA PHE A 47 19.61 2.55 -7.17
C PHE A 47 20.81 3.45 -6.88
N PRO A 48 21.16 4.41 -7.75
CA PRO A 48 22.16 5.42 -7.39
C PRO A 48 21.68 6.16 -6.14
N GLN A 49 22.55 6.29 -5.15
CA GLN A 49 22.18 7.05 -3.95
C GLN A 49 22.22 8.54 -4.27
N PRO A 50 21.15 9.29 -3.92
CA PRO A 50 21.05 10.71 -4.27
C PRO A 50 22.25 11.53 -3.80
N GLY A 51 22.86 12.28 -4.71
CA GLY A 51 24.05 13.09 -4.46
C GLY A 51 25.35 12.32 -4.15
N LYS A 52 25.33 10.96 -4.24
CA LYS A 52 26.46 10.10 -3.86
C LYS A 52 26.80 9.04 -4.89
N GLY A 53 25.94 8.82 -5.88
CA GLY A 53 26.15 7.78 -6.88
C GLY A 53 25.45 8.07 -8.20
N VAL A 54 25.93 7.44 -9.26
CA VAL A 54 25.35 7.49 -10.61
C VAL A 54 25.40 6.11 -11.25
N VAL A 55 24.44 5.81 -12.10
CA VAL A 55 24.37 4.58 -12.91
C VAL A 55 24.05 4.94 -14.35
N GLY A 56 24.98 4.62 -15.28
CA GLY A 56 24.85 4.98 -16.69
C GLY A 56 24.72 6.48 -16.94
N GLY A 57 25.41 7.30 -16.16
CA GLY A 57 25.43 8.75 -16.28
C GLY A 57 24.23 9.48 -15.64
N SER A 58 23.38 8.77 -14.87
CA SER A 58 22.18 9.33 -14.24
C SER A 58 22.08 8.98 -12.76
N GLN A 59 21.43 9.85 -11.99
CA GLN A 59 21.01 9.56 -10.60
C GLN A 59 19.61 8.92 -10.52
N GLU A 60 18.98 8.63 -11.64
CA GLU A 60 17.72 7.91 -11.71
C GLU A 60 17.95 6.39 -11.61
N ASN A 61 16.97 5.69 -11.04
CA ASN A 61 17.00 4.23 -10.97
C ASN A 61 17.09 3.60 -12.35
N LYS A 62 17.92 2.59 -12.51
CA LYS A 62 18.12 1.91 -13.78
C LYS A 62 17.75 0.44 -13.73
N THR A 63 16.83 0.01 -14.58
CA THR A 63 16.44 -1.40 -14.73
C THR A 63 17.33 -2.09 -15.76
N ILE A 64 17.73 -3.34 -15.46
CA ILE A 64 18.46 -4.22 -16.34
C ILE A 64 17.84 -5.63 -16.33
N LEU A 65 18.12 -6.42 -17.35
CA LEU A 65 17.70 -7.83 -17.38
C LEU A 65 18.62 -8.68 -16.51
N PRO A 66 18.10 -9.73 -15.85
CA PRO A 66 18.94 -10.74 -15.21
C PRO A 66 19.87 -11.42 -16.22
N ASN A 67 21.08 -11.74 -15.79
CA ASN A 67 22.11 -12.38 -16.63
C ASN A 67 22.49 -11.56 -17.88
N THR A 68 22.41 -10.22 -17.81
CA THR A 68 22.90 -9.38 -18.90
C THR A 68 24.43 -9.48 -19.01
N GLU A 69 24.94 -9.73 -20.22
CA GLU A 69 26.38 -9.80 -20.49
C GLU A 69 27.02 -8.42 -20.60
N ARG A 70 26.21 -7.40 -20.95
CA ARG A 70 26.70 -6.02 -21.09
C ARG A 70 26.91 -5.39 -19.71
N PRO A 71 28.13 -4.99 -19.37
CA PRO A 71 28.39 -4.25 -18.11
C PRO A 71 27.62 -2.96 -18.04
N VAL A 72 27.17 -2.61 -16.82
CA VAL A 72 26.52 -1.34 -16.52
C VAL A 72 27.51 -0.40 -15.85
N GLU A 73 27.77 0.74 -16.46
CA GLU A 73 28.67 1.74 -15.88
C GLU A 73 28.05 2.39 -14.64
N ALA A 74 28.82 2.51 -13.56
CA ALA A 74 28.41 3.21 -12.35
C ALA A 74 29.60 3.86 -11.64
N TRP A 75 29.32 4.83 -10.76
CA TRP A 75 30.30 5.47 -9.88
C TRP A 75 29.67 5.94 -8.59
N GLY A 76 30.42 5.88 -7.47
CA GLY A 76 29.94 6.27 -6.16
C GLY A 76 29.08 5.21 -5.47
N ILE A 77 28.14 5.61 -4.65
CA ILE A 77 27.35 4.70 -3.81
C ILE A 77 26.07 4.30 -4.55
N ILE A 78 25.88 3.00 -4.72
CA ILE A 78 24.68 2.44 -5.36
C ILE A 78 24.05 1.34 -4.49
N GLY A 79 22.75 1.13 -4.62
CA GLY A 79 22.04 -0.04 -4.15
C GLY A 79 21.66 -0.94 -5.32
N ALA A 80 21.27 -2.17 -5.03
CA ALA A 80 20.66 -3.07 -6.01
C ALA A 80 19.32 -3.60 -5.47
N GLY A 81 18.43 -4.04 -6.36
CA GLY A 81 17.18 -4.70 -6.03
C GLY A 81 16.78 -5.65 -7.12
N ILE A 82 15.92 -6.61 -6.79
CA ILE A 82 15.50 -7.66 -7.69
C ILE A 82 13.97 -7.79 -7.71
N LYS A 83 13.41 -7.93 -8.90
CA LYS A 83 12.05 -8.38 -9.13
C LYS A 83 12.07 -9.88 -9.38
N ALA A 84 11.54 -10.66 -8.47
CA ALA A 84 11.55 -12.10 -8.54
C ALA A 84 10.30 -12.70 -7.89
N TYR A 85 9.93 -13.87 -8.34
CA TYR A 85 8.81 -14.66 -7.86
C TYR A 85 9.18 -16.13 -7.74
N ASP A 86 8.52 -16.78 -6.80
CA ASP A 86 8.56 -18.23 -6.68
C ASP A 86 7.33 -18.87 -7.32
N TYR A 87 7.43 -20.15 -7.66
CA TYR A 87 6.40 -20.92 -8.35
C TYR A 87 6.39 -22.34 -7.80
N MET A 88 5.20 -22.89 -7.58
CA MET A 88 5.05 -24.27 -7.11
C MET A 88 4.56 -25.20 -8.22
N ASP A 89 4.84 -26.51 -8.06
CA ASP A 89 4.40 -27.55 -8.98
C ASP A 89 2.85 -27.61 -9.04
N GLY A 90 2.31 -27.73 -10.26
CA GLY A 90 0.89 -27.94 -10.49
C GLY A 90 -0.03 -26.72 -10.28
N VAL A 91 0.52 -25.54 -9.97
CA VAL A 91 -0.26 -24.30 -9.81
C VAL A 91 0.27 -23.17 -10.69
N SER A 92 -0.63 -22.27 -11.09
CA SER A 92 -0.29 -21.10 -11.93
C SER A 92 0.06 -19.86 -11.13
N ASN A 93 -0.21 -19.85 -9.83
CA ASN A 93 0.08 -18.72 -8.96
C ASN A 93 1.59 -18.53 -8.80
N HIS A 94 1.99 -17.29 -8.55
CA HIS A 94 3.34 -16.96 -8.12
C HIS A 94 3.34 -16.51 -6.66
N TYR A 95 4.45 -16.74 -5.99
CA TYR A 95 4.64 -16.51 -4.56
C TYR A 95 5.85 -15.59 -4.32
N GLY A 96 5.99 -15.11 -3.09
CA GLY A 96 7.20 -14.43 -2.65
C GLY A 96 8.39 -15.39 -2.57
N VAL A 97 9.59 -14.89 -2.85
CA VAL A 97 10.84 -15.66 -2.71
C VAL A 97 11.19 -15.76 -1.23
N TYR A 98 11.47 -16.99 -0.76
CA TYR A 98 11.80 -17.25 0.65
C TYR A 98 13.11 -16.57 1.07
N SER A 99 14.17 -16.69 0.25
CA SER A 99 15.45 -16.04 0.55
C SER A 99 16.09 -15.44 -0.68
N VAL A 100 16.59 -14.21 -0.53
CA VAL A 100 17.34 -13.47 -1.54
C VAL A 100 18.68 -13.08 -0.96
N VAL A 101 19.77 -13.46 -1.63
CA VAL A 101 21.14 -13.10 -1.26
C VAL A 101 21.77 -12.32 -2.40
N LEU A 102 22.37 -11.17 -2.09
CA LEU A 102 23.25 -10.43 -2.99
C LEU A 102 24.69 -10.58 -2.54
N ALA A 103 25.55 -11.01 -3.44
CA ALA A 103 27.01 -11.01 -3.28
C ALA A 103 27.66 -10.11 -4.35
N VAL A 104 28.74 -9.46 -3.98
CA VAL A 104 29.58 -8.67 -4.88
C VAL A 104 31.01 -9.20 -4.76
N ASP A 105 31.63 -9.55 -5.89
CA ASP A 105 32.96 -10.18 -5.96
C ASP A 105 33.07 -11.41 -5.04
N GLY A 106 32.00 -12.20 -4.95
CA GLY A 106 31.92 -13.40 -4.12
C GLY A 106 31.63 -13.16 -2.63
N ILE A 107 31.56 -11.90 -2.18
CA ILE A 107 31.30 -11.54 -0.79
C ILE A 107 29.83 -11.17 -0.62
N GLU A 108 29.14 -11.83 0.31
CA GLU A 108 27.76 -11.48 0.66
C GLU A 108 27.68 -10.05 1.22
N VAL A 109 26.80 -9.22 0.63
CA VAL A 109 26.57 -7.85 1.10
C VAL A 109 25.19 -7.67 1.70
N PHE A 110 24.23 -8.50 1.30
CA PHE A 110 22.87 -8.43 1.78
C PHE A 110 22.18 -9.79 1.71
N ARG A 111 21.28 -10.04 2.66
CA ARG A 111 20.36 -11.18 2.69
C ARG A 111 18.99 -10.77 3.18
N SER A 112 17.96 -11.30 2.56
CA SER A 112 16.62 -11.37 3.16
C SER A 112 16.18 -12.80 3.32
N THR A 113 15.45 -13.09 4.40
CA THR A 113 14.81 -14.39 4.65
C THR A 113 13.43 -14.15 5.23
N VAL A 114 12.40 -14.64 4.54
CA VAL A 114 11.00 -14.44 4.95
C VAL A 114 10.59 -15.61 5.83
N ASP A 115 11.00 -15.57 7.08
CA ASP A 115 10.76 -16.63 8.08
C ASP A 115 9.85 -16.19 9.22
N ARG A 116 10.04 -14.95 9.72
CA ARG A 116 9.36 -14.44 10.92
C ARG A 116 9.38 -12.91 10.98
N PHE A 117 8.25 -12.28 11.32
CA PHE A 117 8.16 -10.85 11.60
C PHE A 117 6.99 -10.54 12.55
N SER A 118 7.07 -9.43 13.28
CA SER A 118 5.97 -8.97 14.13
C SER A 118 4.93 -8.16 13.33
N GLN A 119 3.73 -8.02 13.91
CA GLN A 119 2.69 -7.19 13.31
C GLN A 119 3.13 -5.72 13.13
N GLU A 120 3.95 -5.23 14.05
CA GLU A 120 4.50 -3.86 13.99
C GLU A 120 5.47 -3.69 12.82
N GLU A 121 6.28 -4.71 12.53
CA GLU A 121 7.25 -4.68 11.42
C GLU A 121 6.59 -4.79 10.04
N ASN A 122 5.34 -5.28 9.95
CA ASN A 122 4.67 -5.55 8.66
C ASN A 122 4.70 -4.35 7.71
N ARG A 123 4.53 -3.13 8.21
CA ARG A 123 4.55 -1.93 7.36
C ARG A 123 5.93 -1.53 6.86
N MET A 124 7.00 -2.06 7.42
CA MET A 124 8.38 -1.80 6.98
C MET A 124 8.67 -2.36 5.59
N ILE A 125 7.82 -3.26 5.09
CA ILE A 125 7.84 -3.74 3.70
C ILE A 125 7.71 -2.58 2.70
N ASN A 126 7.01 -1.50 3.06
CA ASN A 126 6.87 -0.31 2.20
C ASN A 126 8.20 0.41 1.94
N SER A 127 9.17 0.25 2.83
CA SER A 127 10.54 0.73 2.64
C SER A 127 11.43 -0.32 1.98
N TRP A 128 11.18 -1.62 2.22
CA TRP A 128 11.94 -2.69 1.58
C TRP A 128 11.69 -2.77 0.08
N THR A 129 10.49 -2.45 -0.39
CA THR A 129 10.13 -2.57 -1.80
C THR A 129 10.13 -1.23 -2.53
N HIS A 130 10.46 -1.25 -3.82
CA HIS A 130 10.25 -0.16 -4.75
C HIS A 130 9.46 -0.69 -5.97
N GLY A 131 8.16 -0.42 -5.99
CA GLY A 131 7.24 -1.09 -6.92
C GLY A 131 7.29 -2.61 -6.69
N GLN A 132 7.67 -3.37 -7.73
CA GLN A 132 7.81 -4.83 -7.66
C GLN A 132 9.25 -5.29 -7.34
N TYR A 133 10.17 -4.38 -7.06
CA TYR A 133 11.56 -4.70 -6.75
C TYR A 133 11.79 -4.76 -5.25
N MET A 134 12.33 -5.85 -4.75
CA MET A 134 12.84 -5.99 -3.39
C MET A 134 14.25 -5.37 -3.35
N LYS A 135 14.45 -4.33 -2.56
CA LYS A 135 15.76 -3.70 -2.36
C LYS A 135 16.69 -4.66 -1.63
N SER A 136 17.94 -4.73 -2.06
CA SER A 136 19.01 -5.49 -1.40
C SER A 136 19.91 -4.57 -0.60
N PHE A 137 19.30 -3.57 0.02
CA PHE A 137 19.89 -2.65 0.99
C PHE A 137 18.77 -2.16 1.93
N ILE A 138 19.16 -1.62 3.07
CA ILE A 138 18.26 -1.27 4.17
C ILE A 138 18.24 0.25 4.32
N ASP A 139 17.07 0.87 4.24
CA ASP A 139 16.92 2.29 4.56
C ASP A 139 17.21 2.51 6.05
N PRO A 140 17.78 3.67 6.46
CA PRO A 140 18.29 3.87 7.82
C PRO A 140 17.23 3.70 8.91
N GLY A 141 15.95 3.99 8.63
CA GLY A 141 14.84 3.83 9.57
C GLY A 141 14.11 2.48 9.48
N ASN A 142 14.56 1.56 8.62
CA ASN A 142 13.95 0.25 8.48
C ASN A 142 14.65 -0.78 9.38
N THR A 143 13.93 -1.31 10.36
CA THR A 143 14.42 -2.32 11.32
C THR A 143 13.78 -3.70 11.11
N LEU A 144 13.22 -3.97 9.92
CA LEU A 144 12.60 -5.24 9.58
C LEU A 144 13.61 -6.38 9.74
N ARG A 145 13.34 -7.28 10.68
CA ARG A 145 14.25 -8.39 11.06
C ARG A 145 14.56 -9.37 9.93
N LEU A 146 13.72 -9.40 8.89
CA LEU A 146 13.94 -10.22 7.70
C LEU A 146 15.18 -9.80 6.89
N LEU A 147 15.64 -8.55 7.07
CA LEU A 147 16.71 -7.94 6.28
C LEU A 147 18.01 -7.93 7.06
N LYS A 148 19.08 -8.40 6.44
CA LYS A 148 20.43 -8.41 7.02
C LYS A 148 21.44 -7.88 6.02
N ALA A 149 22.17 -6.85 6.38
CA ALA A 149 23.31 -6.36 5.66
C ALA A 149 24.59 -6.92 6.27
N SER A 150 25.46 -7.48 5.45
CA SER A 150 26.74 -8.06 5.89
C SER A 150 27.90 -7.05 5.81
N ASN A 151 27.67 -5.90 5.18
CA ASN A 151 28.62 -4.80 5.13
C ASN A 151 28.19 -3.64 6.06
N ASN A 152 29.14 -2.75 6.40
CA ASN A 152 28.89 -1.59 7.26
C ASN A 152 28.06 -0.48 6.58
N ASN A 153 27.65 -0.65 5.33
CA ASN A 153 26.90 0.33 4.54
C ASN A 153 25.46 -0.12 4.24
N ARG A 154 24.87 -0.91 5.13
CA ARG A 154 23.47 -1.38 5.04
C ARG A 154 23.10 -2.05 3.69
N GLY A 155 24.05 -2.79 3.08
CA GLY A 155 23.84 -3.44 1.77
C GLY A 155 24.11 -2.54 0.56
N LEU A 156 24.43 -1.25 0.78
CA LEU A 156 24.88 -0.36 -0.29
C LEU A 156 26.33 -0.68 -0.70
N ILE A 157 26.63 -0.52 -1.97
CA ILE A 157 27.91 -0.85 -2.59
C ILE A 157 28.59 0.44 -3.03
N THR A 158 29.88 0.59 -2.68
CA THR A 158 30.72 1.70 -3.16
C THR A 158 31.47 1.25 -4.41
N ILE A 159 31.28 1.97 -5.51
CA ILE A 159 31.97 1.82 -6.77
C ILE A 159 32.95 2.99 -6.89
N ASP A 160 34.21 2.76 -6.52
CA ASP A 160 35.24 3.82 -6.40
C ASP A 160 36.54 3.48 -7.16
N GLU A 161 36.57 2.31 -7.80
CA GLU A 161 37.66 1.86 -8.67
C GLU A 161 37.19 1.64 -10.11
N GLU A 162 38.03 1.94 -11.09
CA GLU A 162 37.76 1.69 -12.50
C GLU A 162 38.07 0.22 -12.87
N ARG A 163 37.22 -0.69 -12.39
CA ARG A 163 37.25 -2.12 -12.62
C ARG A 163 35.85 -2.70 -12.77
N ASP A 164 35.76 -3.95 -13.14
CA ASP A 164 34.52 -4.69 -13.15
C ASP A 164 34.24 -5.30 -11.76
N TYR A 165 33.03 -5.07 -11.26
CA TYR A 165 32.47 -5.64 -10.03
C TYR A 165 31.45 -6.72 -10.42
N GLN A 166 31.62 -7.94 -9.89
CA GLN A 166 30.80 -9.09 -10.21
C GLN A 166 29.63 -9.20 -9.20
N PHE A 167 28.43 -8.94 -9.64
CA PHE A 167 27.23 -9.06 -8.82
C PHE A 167 26.55 -10.41 -9.06
N GLN A 168 26.17 -11.10 -7.99
CA GLN A 168 25.44 -12.34 -8.03
C GLN A 168 24.25 -12.29 -7.08
N TYR A 169 23.06 -12.53 -7.62
CA TYR A 169 21.89 -12.89 -6.83
C TYR A 169 21.77 -14.41 -6.71
N THR A 170 21.49 -14.87 -5.49
CA THR A 170 21.07 -16.26 -5.23
C THR A 170 19.68 -16.21 -4.62
N LEU A 171 18.71 -16.82 -5.29
CA LEU A 171 17.33 -16.94 -4.83
C LEU A 171 17.09 -18.36 -4.37
N LYS A 172 16.35 -18.51 -3.26
CA LYS A 172 16.00 -19.82 -2.70
C LYS A 172 14.55 -19.81 -2.25
N ASP A 173 13.82 -20.88 -2.56
CA ASP A 173 12.47 -21.12 -2.03
C ASP A 173 12.49 -21.82 -0.67
N ALA A 174 11.31 -22.07 -0.09
CA ALA A 174 11.17 -22.80 1.15
C ALA A 174 11.54 -24.30 1.05
N PHE A 175 11.57 -24.89 -0.15
CA PHE A 175 11.93 -26.28 -0.39
C PHE A 175 13.44 -26.49 -0.63
N GLY A 176 14.16 -25.42 -0.90
CA GLY A 176 15.59 -25.43 -1.14
C GLY A 176 15.99 -25.36 -2.63
N ASN A 177 15.00 -25.26 -3.53
CA ASN A 177 15.30 -25.03 -4.94
C ASN A 177 15.97 -23.65 -5.09
N THR A 178 17.00 -23.59 -5.91
CA THR A 178 17.89 -22.43 -5.97
C THR A 178 18.12 -21.99 -7.42
N SER A 179 18.06 -20.68 -7.66
CA SER A 179 18.49 -20.06 -8.92
C SER A 179 19.55 -18.98 -8.66
N ARG A 180 20.37 -18.71 -9.68
CA ARG A 180 21.42 -17.69 -9.61
C ARG A 180 21.39 -16.81 -10.84
N TYR A 181 21.65 -15.51 -10.62
CA TYR A 181 21.64 -14.48 -11.65
C TYR A 181 22.88 -13.60 -11.48
N HIS A 182 23.57 -13.34 -12.58
CA HIS A 182 24.82 -12.59 -12.60
C HIS A 182 24.67 -11.33 -13.45
N PHE A 183 25.38 -10.29 -13.08
CA PHE A 183 25.59 -9.11 -13.90
C PHE A 183 26.85 -8.38 -13.45
N THR A 184 27.42 -7.60 -14.36
CA THR A 184 28.64 -6.84 -14.10
C THR A 184 28.34 -5.36 -13.99
N VAL A 185 28.82 -4.73 -12.94
CA VAL A 185 28.88 -3.27 -12.82
C VAL A 185 30.31 -2.84 -13.08
N ARG A 186 30.51 -2.00 -14.12
CA ARG A 186 31.81 -1.43 -14.45
C ARG A 186 31.97 -0.11 -13.74
N GLY A 187 32.95 0.00 -12.85
CA GLY A 187 33.39 1.23 -12.27
C GLY A 187 33.95 2.14 -13.36
N LYS A 188 33.34 3.31 -13.51
CA LYS A 188 33.79 4.34 -14.44
C LYS A 188 33.61 5.68 -13.80
N LYS A 189 34.72 6.35 -13.54
CA LYS A 189 34.74 7.66 -12.91
C LYS A 189 33.91 8.65 -13.72
N GLN A 190 32.96 9.28 -13.07
CA GLN A 190 32.05 10.27 -13.66
C GLN A 190 31.56 11.23 -12.58
N PRO A 191 31.14 12.46 -12.97
CA PRO A 191 30.60 13.43 -12.01
C PRO A 191 29.38 12.87 -11.28
N VAL A 192 29.33 13.10 -9.96
CA VAL A 192 28.14 12.87 -9.14
C VAL A 192 27.67 14.25 -8.68
N GLU A 193 26.58 14.70 -9.21
CA GLU A 193 25.97 15.98 -8.81
C GLU A 193 25.55 15.91 -7.35
N PRO A 194 26.06 16.80 -6.48
CA PRO A 194 25.67 16.81 -5.07
C PRO A 194 24.19 17.18 -4.95
N LEU A 195 23.53 16.64 -3.91
CA LEU A 195 22.19 17.08 -3.56
C LEU A 195 22.21 18.58 -3.22
N ASN A 196 21.48 19.34 -3.98
CA ASN A 196 21.28 20.74 -3.69
C ASN A 196 19.96 20.89 -2.94
N HIS A 197 20.02 20.84 -1.61
CA HIS A 197 18.85 21.00 -0.75
C HIS A 197 18.36 22.44 -0.80
N ARG A 198 17.40 22.73 -1.71
CA ARG A 198 16.69 24.00 -1.83
C ARG A 198 15.32 23.97 -1.16
N GLU A 199 14.93 22.81 -0.65
CA GLU A 199 13.62 22.60 -0.06
C GLU A 199 13.50 23.38 1.24
N LYS A 200 12.35 24.04 1.43
CA LYS A 200 12.05 24.80 2.66
C LYS A 200 12.03 23.89 3.89
N TYR A 201 11.65 22.63 3.73
CA TYR A 201 11.51 21.66 4.81
C TYR A 201 12.30 20.39 4.50
N TYR A 202 12.97 19.92 5.54
CA TYR A 202 13.75 18.68 5.52
C TYR A 202 13.35 17.83 6.72
N PHE A 203 12.74 16.68 6.46
CA PHE A 203 12.32 15.73 7.49
C PHE A 203 13.39 14.67 7.68
N ALA A 204 13.90 14.56 8.91
CA ALA A 204 14.88 13.55 9.27
C ALA A 204 14.18 12.30 9.83
N TRP A 205 14.62 11.11 9.41
CA TRP A 205 14.03 9.84 9.83
C TRP A 205 14.21 9.56 11.34
N ASP A 206 15.31 10.07 11.93
CA ASP A 206 15.70 9.81 13.31
C ASP A 206 15.17 10.86 14.32
N LYS A 207 14.32 11.77 13.87
CA LYS A 207 13.76 12.86 14.69
C LYS A 207 12.26 12.97 14.54
N THR A 208 11.61 13.63 15.52
CA THR A 208 10.25 14.13 15.33
C THR A 208 10.29 15.39 14.47
N ASN A 209 9.50 15.40 13.43
CA ASN A 209 9.45 16.49 12.45
C ASN A 209 8.12 17.23 12.56
N TYR A 210 8.15 18.54 12.42
CA TYR A 210 6.99 19.43 12.49
C TYR A 210 6.91 20.25 11.20
N LEU A 211 5.73 20.30 10.60
CA LEU A 211 5.37 21.23 9.55
C LEU A 211 4.24 22.11 10.06
N GLN A 212 4.54 23.39 10.25
CA GLN A 212 3.58 24.39 10.68
C GLN A 212 3.52 25.50 9.65
N GLU A 213 2.36 25.64 9.02
CA GLU A 213 2.08 26.66 8.02
C GLU A 213 0.68 27.26 8.28
N PRO A 214 0.38 28.44 7.75
CA PRO A 214 -0.97 28.99 7.89
C PRO A 214 -2.04 28.00 7.37
N GLY A 215 -2.90 27.56 8.28
CA GLY A 215 -3.95 26.56 7.99
C GLY A 215 -3.46 25.13 7.82
N LEU A 216 -2.23 24.80 8.22
CA LEU A 216 -1.69 23.44 8.17
C LEU A 216 -0.84 23.13 9.39
N SER A 217 -1.07 21.99 10.00
CA SER A 217 -0.18 21.40 11.00
C SER A 217 0.00 19.91 10.72
N LEU A 218 1.25 19.45 10.68
CA LEU A 218 1.61 18.05 10.56
C LEU A 218 2.70 17.72 11.56
N VAL A 219 2.52 16.63 12.29
CA VAL A 219 3.53 16.07 13.19
C VAL A 219 3.87 14.67 12.68
N VAL A 220 5.16 14.46 12.38
CA VAL A 220 5.70 13.16 11.99
C VAL A 220 6.69 12.72 13.07
N PRO A 221 6.25 11.88 14.03
CA PRO A 221 7.10 11.41 15.12
C PRO A 221 8.32 10.64 14.61
N LYS A 222 9.37 10.60 15.44
CA LYS A 222 10.52 9.72 15.21
C LYS A 222 10.07 8.29 14.98
N GLY A 223 10.68 7.59 14.00
CA GLY A 223 10.34 6.22 13.63
C GLY A 223 9.20 6.10 12.62
N MET A 224 8.59 7.23 12.19
CA MET A 224 7.55 7.20 11.16
C MET A 224 8.11 7.24 9.74
N LEU A 225 9.33 7.72 9.55
CA LEU A 225 10.04 7.76 8.27
C LEU A 225 11.14 6.70 8.22
N TYR A 226 11.39 6.15 7.05
CA TYR A 226 12.45 5.16 6.81
C TYR A 226 13.76 5.77 6.31
N ASP A 227 13.66 6.97 5.73
CA ASP A 227 14.81 7.77 5.28
C ASP A 227 14.51 9.26 5.41
N ASN A 228 15.52 10.09 5.19
CA ASN A 228 15.36 11.53 5.15
C ASN A 228 14.53 11.96 3.93
N VAL A 229 13.66 12.94 4.12
CA VAL A 229 12.76 13.44 3.08
C VAL A 229 12.89 14.96 2.94
N PRO A 230 13.57 15.46 1.91
CA PRO A 230 13.43 16.85 1.49
C PRO A 230 12.03 17.05 0.90
N LEU A 231 11.17 17.84 1.59
CA LEU A 231 9.77 17.98 1.20
C LEU A 231 9.61 18.88 -0.03
N GLN A 232 8.96 18.37 -1.06
CA GLN A 232 8.52 19.15 -2.22
C GLN A 232 7.19 19.85 -1.90
N TYR A 233 7.22 20.71 -0.87
CA TYR A 233 6.06 21.38 -0.31
C TYR A 233 5.51 22.47 -1.22
N GLN A 234 4.20 22.44 -1.49
CA GLN A 234 3.48 23.45 -2.24
C GLN A 234 2.08 23.67 -1.69
N VAL A 235 1.57 24.89 -1.84
CA VAL A 235 0.19 25.27 -1.47
C VAL A 235 -0.52 25.80 -2.70
N LYS A 236 -1.74 25.32 -2.93
CA LYS A 236 -2.63 25.83 -3.98
C LYS A 236 -3.91 26.40 -3.37
N ALA A 237 -4.28 27.58 -3.82
CA ALA A 237 -5.50 28.27 -3.43
C ALA A 237 -6.50 28.16 -4.58
N ASP A 238 -7.44 27.22 -4.51
CA ASP A 238 -8.53 27.15 -5.48
C ASP A 238 -9.64 28.13 -5.07
N SER A 239 -10.17 28.88 -6.04
CA SER A 239 -11.30 29.78 -5.83
C SER A 239 -12.53 28.94 -5.43
N GLY A 240 -13.13 29.30 -4.32
CA GLY A 240 -14.31 28.57 -3.84
C GLY A 240 -14.06 27.34 -2.97
N ALA A 241 -12.83 26.85 -2.84
CA ALA A 241 -12.50 25.70 -2.02
C ALA A 241 -12.69 26.00 -0.52
N VAL A 242 -13.10 24.99 0.24
CA VAL A 242 -13.30 25.08 1.71
C VAL A 242 -11.99 25.17 2.48
N ALA A 243 -10.90 24.68 1.89
CA ALA A 243 -9.54 24.74 2.43
C ALA A 243 -8.52 24.92 1.29
N PHE A 244 -7.29 25.23 1.62
CA PHE A 244 -6.18 25.12 0.67
C PHE A 244 -5.89 23.65 0.34
N THR A 245 -5.28 23.42 -0.82
CA THR A 245 -4.69 22.14 -1.18
C THR A 245 -3.20 22.18 -0.88
N TYR A 246 -2.75 21.30 0.01
CA TYR A 246 -1.37 21.19 0.47
C TYR A 246 -0.71 19.96 -0.14
N GLN A 247 0.27 20.15 -0.99
CA GLN A 247 1.19 19.11 -1.43
C GLN A 247 2.31 19.03 -0.39
N LEU A 248 2.33 17.95 0.40
CA LEU A 248 3.39 17.69 1.40
C LEU A 248 4.64 17.16 0.72
N ASN A 249 4.46 16.36 -0.33
CA ASN A 249 5.52 15.91 -1.21
C ASN A 249 4.99 15.64 -2.62
N ASP A 250 5.83 15.72 -3.65
CA ASP A 250 5.46 15.48 -5.05
C ASP A 250 5.14 14.00 -5.31
N LYS A 251 5.97 13.11 -4.74
CA LYS A 251 5.77 11.65 -4.74
C LYS A 251 5.32 11.18 -3.36
N PRO A 252 4.38 10.24 -3.28
CA PRO A 252 3.95 9.69 -2.00
C PRO A 252 5.13 9.06 -1.24
N VAL A 253 5.29 9.44 0.03
CA VAL A 253 6.26 8.83 0.94
C VAL A 253 5.49 8.10 2.03
N SER A 254 5.65 6.79 2.12
CA SER A 254 4.98 5.95 3.12
C SER A 254 5.47 6.28 4.53
N LEU A 255 4.52 6.38 5.45
CA LEU A 255 4.76 6.52 6.88
C LEU A 255 4.54 5.15 7.57
N HIS A 256 5.34 4.86 8.58
CA HIS A 256 5.24 3.61 9.32
C HIS A 256 3.88 3.44 10.00
N ALA A 257 3.36 4.49 10.60
CA ALA A 257 2.04 4.52 11.21
C ALA A 257 1.30 5.82 10.86
N GLY A 258 0.07 5.95 11.39
CA GLY A 258 -0.71 7.17 11.21
C GLY A 258 -0.07 8.38 11.87
N CYS A 259 0.06 9.47 11.12
CA CYS A 259 0.53 10.76 11.59
C CYS A 259 -0.60 11.78 11.55
N GLU A 260 -0.66 12.65 12.58
CA GLU A 260 -1.71 13.65 12.69
C GLU A 260 -1.47 14.79 11.69
N LEU A 261 -2.48 15.00 10.84
CA LEU A 261 -2.58 16.12 9.91
C LEU A 261 -3.78 16.98 10.30
N ARG A 262 -3.59 18.30 10.43
CA ARG A 262 -4.66 19.28 10.64
C ARG A 262 -4.68 20.26 9.48
N ILE A 263 -5.86 20.46 8.88
CA ILE A 263 -6.07 21.42 7.79
C ILE A 263 -7.17 22.38 8.20
N GLY A 264 -6.86 23.67 8.22
CA GLY A 264 -7.77 24.76 8.58
C GLY A 264 -8.81 25.04 7.49
N LEU A 265 -10.04 25.27 7.89
CA LEU A 265 -11.11 25.67 6.99
C LEU A 265 -11.02 27.16 6.67
N ARG A 266 -11.03 27.50 5.41
CA ARG A 266 -11.16 28.89 4.92
C ARG A 266 -12.62 29.36 4.91
N ARG A 267 -13.53 28.43 4.70
CA ARG A 267 -14.98 28.67 4.61
C ARG A 267 -15.73 27.46 5.13
N LYS A 268 -16.92 27.71 5.66
CA LYS A 268 -17.85 26.69 6.16
C LYS A 268 -19.18 26.82 5.41
N PRO A 269 -19.28 26.31 4.15
CA PRO A 269 -20.53 26.39 3.38
C PRO A 269 -21.65 25.54 3.97
N VAL A 270 -21.34 24.55 4.81
CA VAL A 270 -22.29 23.68 5.51
C VAL A 270 -22.10 23.84 7.01
N ALA A 271 -23.19 24.05 7.74
CA ALA A 271 -23.16 24.24 9.21
C ALA A 271 -22.78 22.94 9.94
N ASP A 272 -23.27 21.80 9.44
CA ASP A 272 -22.99 20.48 9.98
C ASP A 272 -21.54 20.09 9.69
N THR A 273 -20.72 20.07 10.74
CA THR A 273 -19.29 19.77 10.64
C THR A 273 -18.98 18.30 10.36
N THR A 274 -19.92 17.38 10.52
CA THR A 274 -19.77 15.97 10.20
C THR A 274 -19.70 15.72 8.67
N LYS A 275 -20.10 16.71 7.86
CA LYS A 275 -20.07 16.66 6.39
C LYS A 275 -18.70 16.98 5.80
N TYR A 276 -17.73 17.39 6.63
CA TYR A 276 -16.37 17.68 6.16
C TYR A 276 -15.46 16.47 6.36
N TYR A 277 -14.54 16.28 5.44
CA TYR A 277 -13.52 15.24 5.52
C TYR A 277 -12.18 15.70 4.93
N VAL A 278 -11.08 15.17 5.41
CA VAL A 278 -9.78 15.33 4.76
C VAL A 278 -9.72 14.42 3.55
N ALA A 279 -9.39 14.99 2.42
CA ALA A 279 -9.25 14.29 1.15
C ALA A 279 -7.80 14.22 0.71
N ARG A 280 -7.33 13.02 0.36
CA ARG A 280 -6.12 12.81 -0.41
C ARG A 280 -6.43 13.11 -1.88
N VAL A 281 -5.58 13.92 -2.52
CA VAL A 281 -5.76 14.35 -3.90
C VAL A 281 -4.73 13.65 -4.79
N THR A 282 -5.18 12.96 -5.84
CA THR A 282 -4.29 12.36 -6.83
C THR A 282 -3.75 13.40 -7.81
N PRO A 283 -2.69 13.08 -8.59
CA PRO A 283 -2.21 13.97 -9.65
C PRO A 283 -3.28 14.33 -10.71
N LYS A 284 -4.31 13.47 -10.87
CA LYS A 284 -5.46 13.72 -11.76
C LYS A 284 -6.56 14.56 -11.12
N GLY A 285 -6.39 14.99 -9.86
CA GLY A 285 -7.38 15.77 -9.11
C GLY A 285 -8.48 14.94 -8.43
N THR A 286 -8.47 13.60 -8.55
CA THR A 286 -9.42 12.74 -7.86
C THR A 286 -9.19 12.82 -6.36
N LYS A 287 -10.28 12.97 -5.59
CA LYS A 287 -10.26 13.05 -4.13
C LYS A 287 -10.68 11.71 -3.53
N TYR A 288 -9.91 11.21 -2.58
CA TYR A 288 -10.23 10.04 -1.77
C TYR A 288 -10.34 10.46 -0.31
N SER A 289 -11.43 10.09 0.35
CA SER A 289 -11.60 10.36 1.77
C SER A 289 -10.56 9.62 2.60
N VAL A 290 -9.91 10.33 3.52
CA VAL A 290 -9.10 9.76 4.60
C VAL A 290 -9.80 9.94 5.96
N GLY A 291 -11.07 10.38 5.94
CA GLY A 291 -11.86 10.67 7.13
C GLY A 291 -11.49 11.98 7.79
N GLY A 292 -11.67 12.05 9.09
CA GLY A 292 -11.30 13.18 9.92
C GLY A 292 -12.43 13.68 10.80
N THR A 293 -12.05 14.47 11.80
CA THR A 293 -12.97 15.14 12.73
C THR A 293 -12.72 16.63 12.73
N TYR A 294 -13.79 17.41 12.89
CA TYR A 294 -13.68 18.85 13.01
C TYR A 294 -13.34 19.25 14.46
N GLU A 295 -12.33 20.08 14.62
CA GLU A 295 -11.87 20.61 15.92
C GLU A 295 -11.35 22.03 15.73
N ASP A 296 -11.96 23.02 16.38
CA ASP A 296 -11.51 24.42 16.47
C ASP A 296 -11.10 25.07 15.13
N GLY A 297 -11.92 24.90 14.10
CA GLY A 297 -11.65 25.49 12.77
C GLY A 297 -10.79 24.62 11.86
N PHE A 298 -10.33 23.46 12.33
CA PHE A 298 -9.51 22.52 11.59
C PHE A 298 -10.21 21.17 11.40
N MET A 299 -9.92 20.53 10.27
CA MET A 299 -10.16 19.11 10.09
C MET A 299 -8.89 18.35 10.46
N LYS A 300 -9.01 17.45 11.43
CA LYS A 300 -7.94 16.58 11.94
C LYS A 300 -8.11 15.19 11.40
N ALA A 301 -7.08 14.63 10.78
CA ALA A 301 -7.06 13.26 10.25
C ALA A 301 -5.73 12.57 10.51
N SER A 302 -5.74 11.25 10.44
CA SER A 302 -4.54 10.42 10.50
C SER A 302 -4.12 10.01 9.09
N ILE A 303 -2.96 10.47 8.63
CA ILE A 303 -2.41 10.12 7.32
C ILE A 303 -1.30 9.07 7.44
N ARG A 304 -1.14 8.22 6.43
CA ARG A 304 -0.13 7.17 6.37
C ARG A 304 0.86 7.33 5.22
N GLU A 305 0.86 8.48 4.58
CA GLU A 305 1.83 8.86 3.54
C GLU A 305 1.91 10.38 3.43
N LEU A 306 3.05 10.90 3.00
CA LEU A 306 3.20 12.29 2.59
C LEU A 306 2.78 12.39 1.12
N GLY A 307 1.70 13.10 0.86
CA GLY A 307 1.11 13.26 -0.46
C GLY A 307 0.42 14.63 -0.55
N THR A 308 -0.63 14.73 -1.35
CA THR A 308 -1.41 15.95 -1.49
C THR A 308 -2.75 15.83 -0.78
N TYR A 309 -3.10 16.83 0.04
CA TYR A 309 -4.29 16.83 0.87
C TYR A 309 -5.06 18.16 0.84
N THR A 310 -6.37 18.07 1.01
CA THR A 310 -7.27 19.21 1.17
C THR A 310 -8.44 18.81 2.09
N VAL A 311 -9.36 19.75 2.35
CA VAL A 311 -10.65 19.42 2.94
C VAL A 311 -11.74 19.51 1.87
N ALA A 312 -12.64 18.56 1.89
CA ALA A 312 -13.83 18.53 1.04
C ALA A 312 -15.10 18.34 1.88
N VAL A 313 -16.25 18.50 1.23
CA VAL A 313 -17.58 18.36 1.84
C VAL A 313 -18.33 17.28 1.08
N ASP A 314 -19.01 16.44 1.82
CA ASP A 314 -19.93 15.45 1.31
C ASP A 314 -21.31 15.60 1.96
N THR A 315 -22.28 16.01 1.18
CA THR A 315 -23.68 16.15 1.57
C THR A 315 -24.62 15.29 0.73
N VAL A 316 -24.04 14.47 -0.17
CA VAL A 316 -24.80 13.66 -1.10
C VAL A 316 -24.97 12.26 -0.54
N PRO A 317 -26.20 11.81 -0.27
CA PRO A 317 -26.40 10.48 0.28
C PRO A 317 -26.12 9.39 -0.77
N PRO A 318 -25.78 8.16 -0.33
CA PRO A 318 -25.52 7.03 -1.22
C PRO A 318 -26.72 6.67 -2.09
N GLU A 319 -26.48 6.09 -3.26
CA GLU A 319 -27.50 5.53 -4.13
C GLU A 319 -27.76 4.04 -3.83
N ILE A 320 -29.04 3.67 -3.78
CA ILE A 320 -29.50 2.28 -3.64
C ILE A 320 -30.27 1.89 -4.91
N ILE A 321 -29.73 1.00 -5.72
CA ILE A 321 -30.29 0.64 -7.02
C ILE A 321 -30.70 -0.83 -6.99
N PRO A 322 -32.02 -1.16 -7.04
CA PRO A 322 -32.48 -2.53 -7.18
C PRO A 322 -32.03 -3.13 -8.52
N VAL A 323 -31.45 -4.33 -8.50
CA VAL A 323 -30.96 -5.01 -9.71
C VAL A 323 -31.88 -6.18 -10.07
N ASN A 324 -32.46 -6.14 -11.25
CA ASN A 324 -33.39 -7.19 -11.76
C ASN A 324 -34.49 -7.56 -10.74
N LYS A 325 -35.12 -6.57 -10.14
CA LYS A 325 -36.14 -6.71 -9.09
C LYS A 325 -37.23 -7.71 -9.42
N ASN A 326 -37.72 -7.72 -10.68
CA ASN A 326 -38.74 -8.62 -11.18
C ASN A 326 -38.32 -10.11 -11.17
N LEU A 327 -37.06 -10.41 -10.99
CA LEU A 327 -36.51 -11.76 -10.95
C LEU A 327 -36.15 -12.23 -9.52
N TRP A 328 -36.26 -11.39 -8.50
CA TRP A 328 -35.84 -11.72 -7.14
C TRP A 328 -36.49 -12.98 -6.59
N GLY A 329 -37.81 -13.06 -6.65
CA GLY A 329 -38.52 -14.25 -6.20
C GLY A 329 -38.19 -15.50 -6.99
N ARG A 330 -38.15 -15.41 -8.34
CA ARG A 330 -37.76 -16.54 -9.19
C ARG A 330 -36.35 -17.05 -8.93
N ASN A 331 -35.40 -16.12 -8.72
CA ASN A 331 -34.00 -16.45 -8.50
C ASN A 331 -33.70 -16.78 -7.03
N GLY A 332 -34.67 -16.60 -6.11
CA GLY A 332 -34.48 -16.82 -4.68
C GLY A 332 -33.43 -15.89 -4.06
N LYS A 333 -33.20 -14.70 -4.64
CA LYS A 333 -32.27 -13.74 -4.09
C LYS A 333 -32.61 -12.30 -4.44
N ILE A 334 -32.34 -11.40 -3.49
CA ILE A 334 -32.46 -9.95 -3.65
C ILE A 334 -31.05 -9.40 -3.96
N VAL A 335 -30.98 -8.49 -4.94
CA VAL A 335 -29.71 -7.87 -5.34
C VAL A 335 -29.88 -6.36 -5.40
N TYR A 336 -28.99 -5.66 -4.69
CA TYR A 336 -28.84 -4.22 -4.80
C TYR A 336 -27.44 -3.86 -5.33
N ARG A 337 -27.37 -2.79 -6.09
CA ARG A 337 -26.12 -2.07 -6.33
C ARG A 337 -26.12 -0.85 -5.44
N LEU A 338 -25.11 -0.74 -4.58
CA LEU A 338 -24.88 0.42 -3.73
C LEU A 338 -23.72 1.23 -4.29
N LYS A 339 -23.92 2.55 -4.37
CA LYS A 339 -22.92 3.46 -4.93
C LYS A 339 -22.84 4.74 -4.09
N ASP A 340 -21.65 5.22 -3.87
CA ASP A 340 -21.38 6.53 -3.31
C ASP A 340 -20.21 7.16 -4.05
N GLU A 341 -20.32 8.42 -4.44
CA GLU A 341 -19.28 9.14 -5.19
C GLU A 341 -18.41 10.03 -4.30
N GLY A 342 -18.82 10.24 -3.06
CA GLY A 342 -18.15 11.10 -2.10
C GLY A 342 -17.19 10.35 -1.19
N THR A 343 -17.64 10.05 0.00
CA THR A 343 -16.82 9.46 1.07
C THR A 343 -16.87 7.94 1.15
N GLY A 344 -17.70 7.32 0.33
CA GLY A 344 -17.88 5.88 0.26
C GLY A 344 -18.90 5.35 1.29
N ILE A 345 -19.33 4.11 1.09
CA ILE A 345 -20.32 3.46 1.96
C ILE A 345 -19.65 3.04 3.27
N ALA A 346 -20.09 3.62 4.40
CA ALA A 346 -19.64 3.29 5.74
C ALA A 346 -20.41 2.12 6.34
N SER A 347 -21.74 2.08 6.13
CA SER A 347 -22.58 1.01 6.66
C SER A 347 -23.82 0.77 5.80
N TYR A 348 -24.36 -0.43 5.90
CA TYR A 348 -25.65 -0.79 5.34
C TYR A 348 -26.42 -1.73 6.27
N HIS A 349 -27.73 -1.66 6.23
CA HIS A 349 -28.64 -2.49 7.02
C HIS A 349 -29.84 -2.88 6.15
N GLY A 350 -30.12 -4.17 6.04
CA GLY A 350 -31.25 -4.70 5.31
C GLY A 350 -32.24 -5.44 6.20
N THR A 351 -33.52 -5.27 5.93
CA THR A 351 -34.61 -6.07 6.56
C THR A 351 -35.53 -6.62 5.52
N ILE A 352 -36.21 -7.76 5.82
CA ILE A 352 -37.34 -8.29 5.07
C ILE A 352 -38.49 -8.45 6.05
N ASP A 353 -39.62 -7.81 5.75
CA ASP A 353 -40.82 -7.74 6.60
C ASP A 353 -40.50 -7.26 8.04
N GLY A 354 -39.52 -6.40 8.19
CA GLY A 354 -39.04 -5.87 9.47
C GLY A 354 -37.98 -6.71 10.17
N GLU A 355 -37.74 -7.95 9.76
CA GLU A 355 -36.72 -8.82 10.33
C GLU A 355 -35.36 -8.63 9.62
N TYR A 356 -34.26 -8.73 10.37
CA TYR A 356 -32.92 -8.58 9.83
C TYR A 356 -32.64 -9.56 8.68
N ALA A 357 -32.13 -9.05 7.58
CA ALA A 357 -31.72 -9.80 6.40
C ALA A 357 -30.25 -9.59 6.09
N LEU A 358 -29.49 -10.69 6.01
CA LEU A 358 -28.07 -10.65 5.73
C LEU A 358 -27.80 -10.39 4.25
N PHE A 359 -27.33 -9.20 3.93
CA PHE A 359 -26.78 -8.86 2.63
C PHE A 359 -25.27 -9.06 2.61
N GLY A 360 -24.79 -9.94 1.75
CA GLY A 360 -23.38 -10.18 1.52
C GLY A 360 -22.88 -9.50 0.24
N ARG A 361 -21.58 -9.29 0.14
CA ARG A 361 -20.92 -8.77 -1.06
C ARG A 361 -20.11 -9.90 -1.70
N PRO A 362 -20.71 -10.70 -2.60
CA PRO A 362 -20.08 -11.92 -3.14
C PRO A 362 -18.86 -11.63 -4.02
N ASN A 363 -18.78 -10.42 -4.56
CA ASN A 363 -17.63 -9.96 -5.35
C ASN A 363 -17.29 -8.52 -4.97
N ILE A 364 -16.11 -8.31 -4.39
CA ILE A 364 -15.66 -7.01 -3.91
C ILE A 364 -15.41 -5.99 -5.03
N VAL A 365 -15.05 -6.46 -6.22
CA VAL A 365 -14.83 -5.59 -7.39
C VAL A 365 -16.15 -5.05 -7.92
N LYS A 366 -17.24 -5.82 -7.79
CA LYS A 366 -18.58 -5.40 -8.20
C LYS A 366 -19.31 -4.81 -7.00
N SER A 367 -19.88 -3.62 -7.17
CA SER A 367 -20.65 -2.92 -6.14
C SER A 367 -22.06 -3.53 -5.98
N TYR A 368 -22.15 -4.88 -5.84
CA TYR A 368 -23.41 -5.61 -5.64
C TYR A 368 -23.45 -6.22 -4.24
N TRP A 369 -24.63 -6.10 -3.61
CA TRP A 369 -24.97 -6.72 -2.34
C TRP A 369 -26.14 -7.68 -2.59
N GLU A 370 -25.99 -8.92 -2.14
CA GLU A 370 -26.96 -9.99 -2.36
C GLU A 370 -27.44 -10.57 -1.03
N CYS A 371 -28.75 -10.78 -0.92
CA CYS A 371 -29.38 -11.57 0.13
C CYS A 371 -30.02 -12.80 -0.50
N VAL A 372 -29.57 -14.01 -0.12
CA VAL A 372 -30.21 -15.26 -0.54
C VAL A 372 -31.42 -15.49 0.36
N LEU A 373 -32.56 -15.72 -0.25
CA LEU A 373 -33.81 -15.94 0.45
C LEU A 373 -33.84 -17.37 1.04
N ASP A 374 -34.04 -17.44 2.36
CA ASP A 374 -34.13 -18.71 3.08
C ASP A 374 -35.57 -18.96 3.54
N PRO A 375 -36.21 -20.11 3.14
CA PRO A 375 -37.57 -20.46 3.55
C PRO A 375 -37.79 -20.55 5.07
N LYS A 376 -36.71 -20.66 5.84
CA LYS A 376 -36.77 -20.64 7.31
C LYS A 376 -37.08 -19.26 7.89
N HIS A 377 -36.73 -18.21 7.14
CA HIS A 377 -36.88 -16.82 7.58
C HIS A 377 -37.89 -16.02 6.76
N VAL A 378 -38.10 -16.36 5.49
CA VAL A 378 -39.03 -15.69 4.60
C VAL A 378 -40.00 -16.73 4.02
N LYS A 379 -41.31 -16.52 4.16
CA LYS A 379 -42.35 -17.49 3.74
C LYS A 379 -42.53 -17.43 2.23
N LYS A 380 -42.43 -18.59 1.54
CA LYS A 380 -42.76 -18.67 0.10
C LYS A 380 -44.24 -18.44 -0.18
N GLY A 381 -44.53 -17.92 -1.38
CA GLY A 381 -45.90 -17.71 -1.88
C GLY A 381 -46.54 -16.40 -1.40
N GLY A 382 -45.74 -15.51 -0.79
CA GLY A 382 -46.17 -14.23 -0.23
C GLY A 382 -45.61 -13.00 -0.95
N LYS A 383 -46.26 -11.87 -0.67
CA LYS A 383 -45.71 -10.54 -0.97
C LYS A 383 -44.92 -10.07 0.24
N HIS A 384 -43.66 -9.66 0.00
CA HIS A 384 -42.72 -9.24 1.03
C HIS A 384 -42.27 -7.81 0.80
N ILE A 385 -41.81 -7.18 1.85
CA ILE A 385 -41.19 -5.84 1.83
C ILE A 385 -39.74 -5.97 2.24
N VAL A 386 -38.82 -5.59 1.36
CA VAL A 386 -37.42 -5.41 1.73
C VAL A 386 -37.12 -3.93 1.94
N GLU A 387 -36.44 -3.61 3.02
CA GLU A 387 -35.96 -2.27 3.29
C GLU A 387 -34.44 -2.31 3.40
N MET A 388 -33.74 -1.40 2.70
CA MET A 388 -32.30 -1.24 2.71
C MET A 388 -31.96 0.18 3.11
N THR A 389 -31.22 0.33 4.19
CA THR A 389 -30.66 1.59 4.66
C THR A 389 -29.17 1.59 4.38
N VAL A 390 -28.64 2.65 3.77
CA VAL A 390 -27.21 2.82 3.47
C VAL A 390 -26.74 4.17 3.96
N THR A 391 -25.60 4.21 4.63
CA THR A 391 -25.01 5.43 5.18
C THR A 391 -23.57 5.57 4.70
N ASP A 392 -23.17 6.76 4.24
CA ASP A 392 -21.79 7.08 3.88
C ASP A 392 -20.92 7.44 5.09
N ALA A 393 -19.64 7.76 4.87
CA ALA A 393 -18.71 8.09 5.95
C ALA A 393 -18.93 9.51 6.55
N CYS A 394 -19.70 10.35 5.87
CA CYS A 394 -20.15 11.66 6.40
C CYS A 394 -21.55 11.62 7.03
N GLY A 395 -22.14 10.42 7.18
CA GLY A 395 -23.44 10.23 7.82
C GLY A 395 -24.63 10.66 6.96
N ASN A 396 -24.47 10.80 5.62
CA ASN A 396 -25.60 10.95 4.74
C ASN A 396 -26.25 9.58 4.51
N GLN A 397 -27.58 9.54 4.53
CA GLN A 397 -28.31 8.28 4.55
C GLN A 397 -29.35 8.23 3.45
N THR A 398 -29.50 7.06 2.84
CA THR A 398 -30.60 6.70 1.94
C THR A 398 -31.30 5.47 2.43
N VAL A 399 -32.63 5.45 2.32
CA VAL A 399 -33.49 4.31 2.61
C VAL A 399 -34.24 3.94 1.33
N SER A 400 -34.14 2.67 0.92
CA SER A 400 -34.95 2.09 -0.18
C SER A 400 -35.90 1.06 0.38
N LYS A 401 -37.17 1.15 -0.03
CA LYS A 401 -38.20 0.22 0.36
C LYS A 401 -38.85 -0.37 -0.90
N GLU A 402 -38.73 -1.67 -1.06
CA GLU A 402 -39.19 -2.38 -2.24
C GLU A 402 -40.10 -3.55 -1.89
N THR A 403 -41.08 -3.82 -2.76
CA THR A 403 -41.92 -5.01 -2.62
C THR A 403 -41.53 -6.06 -3.66
N PHE A 404 -41.58 -7.33 -3.26
CA PHE A 404 -41.35 -8.47 -4.14
C PHE A 404 -42.25 -9.63 -3.74
N VAL A 405 -42.41 -10.61 -4.64
CA VAL A 405 -43.13 -11.85 -4.40
C VAL A 405 -42.17 -13.01 -4.47
N TRP A 406 -42.23 -13.91 -3.52
CA TRP A 406 -41.37 -15.09 -3.46
C TRP A 406 -42.10 -16.36 -3.06
#